data_4dcb8ee6225efe3b8c8deea02b7e2ec6
#
_entry.id   4dcb8ee6225efe3b8c8deea02b7e2ec6
#
_cell.length_a   1.000
_cell.length_b   1.000
_cell.length_c   1.000
_cell.angle_alpha   90.00
_cell.angle_beta   90.00
_cell.angle_gamma   90.00
#
_symmetry.space_group_name_H-M   'P 1'
#
loop_
_entity.id
_entity.type
_entity.pdbx_description
1 polymer ?
#
loop_
_entity_poly.entity_id
_entity_poly.type
_entity_poly.pdbx_seq_one_letter_code
_entity_poly.pdbx_strand_id
1 'polypeptide(L)'
;FHAAESGDASIVISTVTLAEVLAGPIASGDELRTAQYREALTRGLGWQVAPLDAETAVEAARIRAAYRLRLPDAIQVATAIRVGAAALITHDKALAQVAGLRVLGPA
;
A
#
# COMPACT_ATOMS: atom_id res chain seq x y z
N PHE A 1 -2.19 9.35 10.16
CA PHE A 1 -3.04 8.27 9.88
C PHE A 1 -4.29 8.25 10.74
N HIS A 2 -4.99 9.33 10.65
CA HIS A 2 -6.16 9.57 11.47
C HIS A 2 -7.25 8.51 11.27
N ALA A 3 -7.47 8.09 10.02
CA ALA A 3 -8.49 7.10 9.72
C ALA A 3 -8.20 5.75 10.39
N ALA A 4 -6.94 5.35 10.47
CA ALA A 4 -6.55 4.11 11.13
C ALA A 4 -6.71 4.20 12.64
N GLU A 5 -6.47 5.37 13.22
CA GLU A 5 -6.60 5.59 14.66
C GLU A 5 -8.05 5.57 15.11
N SER A 6 -8.97 5.98 14.25
CA SER A 6 -10.39 6.02 14.60
C SER A 6 -11.03 4.63 14.70
N GLY A 7 -10.40 3.62 14.12
CA GLY A 7 -10.97 2.28 14.05
C GLY A 7 -12.06 2.11 13.00
N ASP A 8 -12.48 3.20 12.33
CA ASP A 8 -13.53 3.16 11.32
C ASP A 8 -13.02 2.77 9.95
N ALA A 9 -11.70 2.84 9.74
CA ALA A 9 -11.07 2.49 8.50
C ALA A 9 -9.73 1.82 8.79
N SER A 10 -9.31 0.92 7.91
CA SER A 10 -7.99 0.31 7.99
C SER A 10 -7.15 0.78 6.81
N ILE A 11 -5.84 0.82 7.02
CA ILE A 11 -4.86 1.10 5.98
C ILE A 11 -4.26 -0.23 5.59
N VAL A 12 -4.32 -0.55 4.31
CA VAL A 12 -3.74 -1.79 3.79
C VAL A 12 -2.54 -1.48 2.91
N ILE A 13 -1.51 -2.30 3.04
CA ILE A 13 -0.41 -2.29 2.08
C ILE A 13 -0.22 -3.70 1.55
N SER A 14 0.16 -3.79 0.29
CA SER A 14 0.52 -5.08 -0.30
C SER A 14 1.91 -5.49 0.17
N THR A 15 2.18 -6.79 0.11
CA THR A 15 3.54 -7.29 0.36
C THR A 15 4.55 -6.68 -0.60
N VAL A 16 4.12 -6.31 -1.81
CA VAL A 16 4.98 -5.64 -2.79
C VAL A 16 5.35 -4.24 -2.31
N THR A 17 4.37 -3.47 -1.81
CA THR A 17 4.64 -2.14 -1.26
C THR A 17 5.57 -2.22 -0.06
N LEU A 18 5.38 -3.21 0.80
CA LEU A 18 6.28 -3.43 1.92
C LEU A 18 7.71 -3.66 1.44
N ALA A 19 7.89 -4.50 0.41
CA ALA A 19 9.20 -4.75 -0.15
C ALA A 19 9.84 -3.47 -0.71
N GLU A 20 9.06 -2.66 -1.40
CA GLU A 20 9.56 -1.39 -1.95
C GLU A 20 10.00 -0.42 -0.85
N VAL A 21 9.21 -0.29 0.21
CA VAL A 21 9.53 0.62 1.30
C VAL A 21 10.81 0.19 2.02
N LEU A 22 11.01 -1.12 2.19
CA LEU A 22 12.17 -1.65 2.89
C LEU A 22 13.43 -1.70 2.03
N ALA A 23 13.29 -1.69 0.71
CA ALA A 23 14.43 -1.82 -0.20
C ALA A 23 15.48 -0.73 0.00
N GLY A 24 15.05 0.52 0.18
CA GLY A 24 15.96 1.64 0.38
C GLY A 24 16.85 1.51 1.61
N PRO A 25 16.26 1.41 2.82
CA PRO A 25 17.06 1.27 4.02
C PRO A 25 17.92 -0.01 4.05
N ILE A 26 17.41 -1.12 3.49
CA ILE A 26 18.20 -2.34 3.39
C ILE A 26 19.41 -2.13 2.49
N ALA A 27 19.22 -1.52 1.33
CA ALA A 27 20.31 -1.27 0.38
C ALA A 27 21.39 -0.34 0.96
N SER A 28 20.98 0.61 1.79
CA SER A 28 21.93 1.54 2.41
C SER A 28 22.56 0.99 3.69
N GLY A 29 22.16 -0.20 4.13
CA GLY A 29 22.68 -0.79 5.35
C GLY A 29 22.14 -0.18 6.63
N ASP A 30 21.04 0.55 6.56
CA ASP A 30 20.44 1.22 7.71
C ASP A 30 19.51 0.23 8.44
N GLU A 31 20.11 -0.59 9.29
CA GLU A 31 19.38 -1.65 9.99
C GLU A 31 18.33 -1.09 10.95
N LEU A 32 18.64 0.04 11.60
CA LEU A 32 17.70 0.65 12.53
C LEU A 32 16.44 1.12 11.80
N ARG A 33 16.61 1.82 10.69
CA ARG A 33 15.47 2.32 9.90
C ARG A 33 14.68 1.17 9.31
N THR A 34 15.36 0.13 8.84
CA THR A 34 14.70 -1.07 8.33
C THR A 34 13.80 -1.68 9.40
N ALA A 35 14.32 -1.84 10.62
CA ALA A 35 13.54 -2.41 11.73
C ALA A 35 12.36 -1.51 12.12
N GLN A 36 12.57 -0.20 12.13
CA GLN A 36 11.52 0.76 12.48
C GLN A 36 10.38 0.73 11.45
N TYR A 37 10.72 0.72 10.15
CA TYR A 37 9.71 0.68 9.10
C TYR A 37 8.97 -0.65 9.10
N ARG A 38 9.69 -1.75 9.24
CA ARG A 38 9.07 -3.07 9.31
C ARG A 38 8.08 -3.15 10.45
N GLU A 39 8.47 -2.72 11.65
CA GLU A 39 7.60 -2.75 12.83
C GLU A 39 6.37 -1.87 12.60
N ALA A 40 6.56 -0.65 12.14
CA ALA A 40 5.46 0.29 11.93
C ALA A 40 4.45 -0.23 10.91
N LEU A 41 4.93 -0.82 9.80
CA LEU A 41 4.07 -1.23 8.70
C LEU A 41 3.43 -2.60 8.92
N THR A 42 4.00 -3.45 9.76
CA THR A 42 3.45 -4.80 9.99
C THR A 42 2.68 -4.92 11.28
N ARG A 43 2.95 -4.06 12.27
CA ARG A 43 2.33 -4.14 13.59
C ARG A 43 1.71 -2.84 14.06
N GLY A 44 1.75 -1.81 13.22
CA GLY A 44 1.13 -0.54 13.58
C GLY A 44 -0.37 -0.68 13.72
N LEU A 45 -0.95 0.07 14.64
CA LEU A 45 -2.38 0.04 14.87
C LEU A 45 -3.14 0.50 13.63
N GLY A 46 -4.11 -0.28 13.20
CA GLY A 46 -4.92 0.03 12.02
C GLY A 46 -4.26 -0.34 10.70
N TRP A 47 -3.06 -0.91 10.71
CA TRP A 47 -2.37 -1.34 9.51
C TRP A 47 -2.63 -2.82 9.24
N GLN A 48 -2.69 -3.15 7.96
CA GLN A 48 -2.86 -4.52 7.50
C GLN A 48 -1.95 -4.76 6.31
N VAL A 49 -1.19 -5.83 6.36
CA VAL A 49 -0.38 -6.27 5.22
C VAL A 49 -1.14 -7.39 4.52
N ALA A 50 -1.41 -7.22 3.23
CA ALA A 50 -2.13 -8.21 2.44
C ALA A 50 -1.20 -8.84 1.41
N PRO A 51 -1.14 -10.18 1.34
CA PRO A 51 -0.32 -10.85 0.35
C PRO A 51 -0.88 -10.68 -1.06
N LEU A 52 0.01 -10.62 -2.04
CA LEU A 52 -0.38 -10.61 -3.44
C LEU A 52 -0.75 -12.04 -3.85
N ASP A 53 -2.02 -12.27 -4.09
CA ASP A 53 -2.48 -13.55 -4.63
C ASP A 53 -2.77 -13.46 -6.13
N ALA A 54 -3.13 -14.59 -6.75
CA ALA A 54 -3.33 -14.64 -8.20
C ALA A 54 -4.47 -13.73 -8.65
N GLU A 55 -5.57 -13.69 -7.91
CA GLU A 55 -6.71 -12.86 -8.29
C GLU A 55 -6.38 -11.38 -8.20
N THR A 56 -5.66 -10.98 -7.16
CA THR A 56 -5.21 -9.60 -7.01
C THR A 56 -4.24 -9.23 -8.13
N ALA A 57 -3.36 -10.15 -8.53
CA ALA A 57 -2.42 -9.92 -9.62
C ALA A 57 -3.15 -9.71 -10.95
N VAL A 58 -4.19 -10.47 -11.23
CA VAL A 58 -5.00 -10.31 -12.44
C VAL A 58 -5.67 -8.93 -12.43
N GLU A 59 -6.25 -8.54 -11.31
CA GLU A 59 -6.91 -7.24 -11.20
C GLU A 59 -5.89 -6.10 -11.34
N ALA A 60 -4.70 -6.26 -10.77
CA ALA A 60 -3.63 -5.27 -10.93
C ALA A 60 -3.23 -5.10 -12.40
N ALA A 61 -3.18 -6.21 -13.15
CA ALA A 61 -2.86 -6.15 -14.57
C ALA A 61 -3.91 -5.36 -15.36
N ARG A 62 -5.18 -5.54 -15.02
CA ARG A 62 -6.26 -4.78 -15.65
C ARG A 62 -6.19 -3.30 -15.34
N ILE A 63 -5.94 -2.97 -14.07
CA ILE A 63 -5.81 -1.58 -13.63
C ILE A 63 -4.62 -0.92 -14.31
N ARG A 64 -3.49 -1.62 -14.38
CA ARG A 64 -2.30 -1.11 -15.05
C ARG A 64 -2.58 -0.76 -16.50
N ALA A 65 -3.25 -1.65 -17.21
CA ALA A 65 -3.57 -1.45 -18.63
C ALA A 65 -4.53 -0.28 -18.82
N ALA A 66 -5.55 -0.17 -17.96
CA ALA A 66 -6.59 0.85 -18.10
C ALA A 66 -6.09 2.25 -17.74
N TYR A 67 -5.21 2.37 -16.72
CA TYR A 67 -4.79 3.66 -16.18
C TYR A 67 -3.31 3.95 -16.38
N ARG A 68 -2.58 3.07 -17.04
CA ARG A 68 -1.15 3.24 -17.34
C ARG A 68 -0.29 3.45 -16.11
N LEU A 69 -0.60 2.73 -15.05
CA LEU A 69 0.16 2.81 -13.81
C LEU A 69 1.38 1.93 -13.87
N ARG A 70 2.39 2.24 -13.03
CA ARG A 70 3.47 1.30 -12.78
C ARG A 70 2.88 0.07 -12.09
N LEU A 71 3.50 -1.08 -12.30
CA LEU A 71 2.97 -2.33 -11.76
C LEU A 71 2.85 -2.32 -10.23
N PRO A 72 3.85 -1.86 -9.47
CA PRO A 72 3.70 -1.82 -8.00
C PRO A 72 2.52 -0.95 -7.54
N ASP A 73 2.27 0.16 -8.22
CA ASP A 73 1.16 1.05 -7.89
C ASP A 73 -0.18 0.38 -8.21
N ALA A 74 -0.26 -0.30 -9.34
CA ALA A 74 -1.47 -1.05 -9.72
C ALA A 74 -1.76 -2.17 -8.72
N ILE A 75 -0.73 -2.85 -8.24
CA ILE A 75 -0.86 -3.90 -7.24
C ILE A 75 -1.39 -3.32 -5.93
N GLN A 76 -0.89 -2.16 -5.51
CA GLN A 76 -1.36 -1.52 -4.29
C GLN A 76 -2.84 -1.14 -4.40
N VAL A 77 -3.26 -0.57 -5.53
CA VAL A 77 -4.66 -0.22 -5.77
C VAL A 77 -5.54 -1.47 -5.76
N ALA A 78 -5.14 -2.52 -6.47
CA ALA A 78 -5.90 -3.76 -6.53
C ALA A 78 -6.05 -4.39 -5.14
N THR A 79 -4.97 -4.36 -4.35
CA THR A 79 -4.97 -4.90 -2.99
C THR A 79 -5.97 -4.14 -2.11
N ALA A 80 -5.94 -2.82 -2.18
CA ALA A 80 -6.86 -1.98 -1.40
C ALA A 80 -8.31 -2.26 -1.75
N ILE A 81 -8.60 -2.39 -3.04
CA ILE A 81 -9.96 -2.69 -3.49
C ILE A 81 -10.43 -4.06 -2.98
N ARG A 82 -9.58 -5.07 -3.10
CA ARG A 82 -9.96 -6.42 -2.72
C ARG A 82 -10.23 -6.58 -1.22
N VAL A 83 -9.49 -5.88 -0.38
CA VAL A 83 -9.71 -5.97 1.07
C VAL A 83 -10.75 -4.95 1.56
N GLY A 84 -11.28 -4.12 0.68
CA GLY A 84 -12.27 -3.12 1.07
C GLY A 84 -11.70 -2.00 1.91
N ALA A 85 -10.42 -1.67 1.72
CA ALA A 85 -9.78 -0.63 2.49
C ALA A 85 -10.38 0.74 2.19
N ALA A 86 -10.49 1.58 3.22
CA ALA A 86 -11.01 2.94 3.06
C ALA A 86 -9.97 3.90 2.50
N ALA A 87 -8.70 3.53 2.54
CA ALA A 87 -7.59 4.38 2.09
C ALA A 87 -6.41 3.54 1.67
N LEU A 88 -5.54 4.13 0.88
CA LEU A 88 -4.27 3.51 0.51
C LEU A 88 -3.13 4.50 0.71
N ILE A 89 -1.91 3.98 0.85
CA ILE A 89 -0.71 4.80 0.99
C ILE A 89 -0.12 5.02 -0.40
N THR A 90 0.02 6.28 -0.79
CA THR A 90 0.59 6.64 -2.08
C THR A 90 1.04 8.09 -2.08
N HIS A 91 2.00 8.40 -2.94
CA HIS A 91 2.41 9.77 -3.25
C HIS A 91 1.63 10.34 -4.43
N ASP A 92 0.87 9.52 -5.13
CA ASP A 92 0.16 9.93 -6.34
C ASP A 92 -1.35 9.94 -6.07
N LYS A 93 -1.92 11.14 -5.99
CA LYS A 93 -3.35 11.31 -5.76
C LYS A 93 -4.22 10.74 -6.88
N ALA A 94 -3.66 10.57 -8.08
CA ALA A 94 -4.40 9.97 -9.18
C ALA A 94 -4.77 8.50 -8.88
N LEU A 95 -3.95 7.80 -8.09
CA LEU A 95 -4.26 6.42 -7.71
C LEU A 95 -5.53 6.35 -6.87
N ALA A 96 -5.77 7.34 -6.02
CA ALA A 96 -6.98 7.38 -5.21
C ALA A 96 -8.23 7.53 -6.08
N GLN A 97 -8.13 8.27 -7.17
CA GLN A 97 -9.25 8.43 -8.10
C GLN A 97 -9.60 7.13 -8.80
N VAL A 98 -8.59 6.33 -9.17
CA VAL A 98 -8.80 5.02 -9.79
C VAL A 98 -9.59 4.11 -8.87
N ALA A 99 -9.23 4.07 -7.59
CA ALA A 99 -9.84 3.18 -6.61
C ALA A 99 -11.04 3.79 -5.90
N GLY A 100 -11.27 5.09 -6.04
CA GLY A 100 -12.28 5.80 -5.24
C GLY A 100 -11.90 5.85 -3.77
N LEU A 101 -10.62 5.79 -3.46
CA LEU A 101 -10.11 5.72 -2.09
C LEU A 101 -9.47 7.03 -1.68
N ARG A 102 -9.49 7.28 -0.36
CA ARG A 102 -8.81 8.41 0.21
C ARG A 102 -7.31 8.15 0.29
N VAL A 103 -6.52 9.11 -0.16
CA VAL A 103 -5.05 9.01 -0.13
C VAL A 103 -4.55 9.43 1.25
N LEU A 104 -3.69 8.60 1.84
CA LEU A 104 -2.93 8.92 3.05
C LEU A 104 -1.45 8.83 2.70
N GLY A 105 -0.71 9.85 3.07
CA GLY A 105 0.72 9.90 2.78
C GLY A 105 1.22 11.33 2.75
N PRO A 106 2.50 11.54 2.43
CA PRO A 106 3.01 12.90 2.30
C PRO A 106 2.24 13.62 1.21
N ALA A 107 1.83 14.81 1.52
CA ALA A 107 1.03 15.63 0.61
C ALA A 107 1.80 16.02 -0.63
#